data_994fef18a9dd3d41dbe07bdb9d602582
#
_entry.id   994fef18a9dd3d41dbe07bdb9d602582
#
_cell.length_a   1.000
_cell.length_b   1.000
_cell.length_c   1.000
_cell.angle_alpha   90.00
_cell.angle_beta   90.00
_cell.angle_gamma   90.00
#
_symmetry.space_group_name_H-M   'P 1'
#
loop_
_entity.id
_entity.type
_entity.pdbx_description
1 polymer ?
#
loop_
_entity_poly.entity_id
_entity_poly.type
_entity_poly.pdbx_seq_one_letter_code
_entity_poly.pdbx_strand_id
1 'polypeptide(L)'
;MTAVHDGYALRKAVTRSPLGGDALTSVVLKYLEKVKKVPVKPRYEFTRTVGADGETTDVSDVKGLGHTTPAYRLHKQMEIAADVKETSCRVSDKKFNDADFKNVPSVAYELPDGTVVELGAERFKIPELLFDPDAVESLGLPASDVPDWRMPDGSPLKGLAEIILDTINACDVDARKDLFGGVVVAGGGSLFAGLRERLESELHDRAPTNVRVKVTASVNTVERKFSTWIGGSILASLGSFQQMWLSKAEYEEHGAGLIHKRCP
;
A
#
# COMPACT_ATOMS: atom_id res chain seq x y z
N MET A 1 -1.00 -2.00 -11.59
CA MET A 1 -1.32 -0.87 -12.45
C MET A 1 -1.97 -1.35 -13.71
N THR A 2 -2.89 -0.59 -14.28
CA THR A 2 -3.61 -1.00 -15.50
C THR A 2 -3.82 0.24 -16.35
N ALA A 3 -3.34 0.21 -17.59
CA ALA A 3 -3.66 1.23 -18.58
C ALA A 3 -5.06 0.96 -19.15
N VAL A 4 -5.89 2.00 -19.19
CA VAL A 4 -7.25 1.95 -19.74
C VAL A 4 -7.36 2.99 -20.83
N HIS A 5 -7.83 2.59 -22.02
CA HIS A 5 -8.07 3.45 -23.17
C HIS A 5 -9.46 3.16 -23.74
N ASP A 6 -10.26 4.19 -23.94
CA ASP A 6 -11.64 4.08 -24.39
C ASP A 6 -12.49 3.08 -23.59
N GLY A 7 -12.25 3.00 -22.27
CA GLY A 7 -12.97 2.08 -21.38
C GLY A 7 -12.46 0.64 -21.37
N TYR A 8 -11.44 0.32 -22.15
CA TYR A 8 -10.84 -1.03 -22.21
C TYR A 8 -9.49 -1.10 -21.53
N ALA A 9 -9.30 -2.11 -20.69
CA ALA A 9 -7.99 -2.42 -20.10
C ALA A 9 -7.04 -2.97 -21.18
N LEU A 10 -5.87 -2.36 -21.30
CA LEU A 10 -4.84 -2.77 -22.24
C LEU A 10 -4.02 -3.92 -21.63
N ARG A 11 -4.28 -5.16 -22.02
CA ARG A 11 -3.66 -6.39 -21.45
C ARG A 11 -2.14 -6.34 -21.39
N LYS A 12 -1.49 -5.77 -22.41
CA LYS A 12 -0.03 -5.64 -22.48
C LYS A 12 0.55 -4.67 -21.45
N ALA A 13 -0.31 -3.81 -20.91
CA ALA A 13 0.04 -2.73 -19.99
C ALA A 13 -0.59 -2.92 -18.60
N VAL A 14 -0.71 -4.18 -18.17
CA VAL A 14 -1.11 -4.54 -16.81
C VAL A 14 0.14 -4.98 -16.05
N THR A 15 0.55 -4.19 -15.06
CA THR A 15 1.72 -4.48 -14.21
C THR A 15 1.28 -4.66 -12.77
N ARG A 16 1.85 -5.66 -12.10
CA ARG A 16 1.65 -5.91 -10.68
C ARG A 16 2.95 -5.72 -9.92
N SER A 17 2.86 -5.22 -8.70
CA SER A 17 3.97 -5.15 -7.75
C SER A 17 3.49 -5.67 -6.40
N PRO A 18 4.32 -6.39 -5.63
CA PRO A 18 4.01 -6.77 -4.26
C PRO A 18 4.06 -5.57 -3.30
N LEU A 19 4.63 -4.45 -3.74
CA LEU A 19 4.78 -3.25 -2.93
C LEU A 19 3.45 -2.50 -2.82
N GLY A 20 2.90 -2.49 -1.62
CA GLY A 20 1.61 -1.84 -1.34
C GLY A 20 1.43 -1.62 0.16
N GLY A 21 0.21 -1.28 0.58
CA GLY A 21 -0.11 -0.99 1.96
C GLY A 21 0.25 -2.11 2.94
N ASP A 22 -0.02 -3.36 2.58
CA ASP A 22 0.27 -4.52 3.44
C ASP A 22 1.78 -4.80 3.56
N ALA A 23 2.52 -4.60 2.47
CA ALA A 23 3.97 -4.68 2.48
C ALA A 23 4.57 -3.66 3.47
N LEU A 24 4.12 -2.40 3.40
CA LEU A 24 4.54 -1.36 4.34
C LEU A 24 4.11 -1.66 5.78
N THR A 25 2.92 -2.23 6.00
CA THR A 25 2.48 -2.66 7.33
C THR A 25 3.43 -3.72 7.91
N SER A 26 3.83 -4.69 7.10
CA SER A 26 4.83 -5.70 7.49
C SER A 26 6.17 -5.08 7.89
N VAL A 27 6.62 -4.05 7.16
CA VAL A 27 7.83 -3.30 7.50
C VAL A 27 7.66 -2.57 8.83
N VAL A 28 6.53 -1.89 9.05
CA VAL A 28 6.24 -1.20 10.33
C VAL A 28 6.31 -2.18 11.49
N LEU A 29 5.65 -3.33 11.39
CA LEU A 29 5.67 -4.34 12.45
C LEU A 29 7.09 -4.77 12.78
N LYS A 30 7.88 -5.12 11.76
CA LYS A 30 9.29 -5.52 11.95
C LYS A 30 10.14 -4.39 12.50
N TYR A 31 9.91 -3.17 12.04
CA TYR A 31 10.62 -1.99 12.55
C TYR A 31 10.36 -1.78 14.04
N LEU A 32 9.11 -1.86 14.48
CA LEU A 32 8.77 -1.75 15.90
C LEU A 32 9.44 -2.84 16.74
N GLU A 33 9.36 -4.09 16.30
CA GLU A 33 9.91 -5.23 17.07
C GLU A 33 11.43 -5.32 17.02
N LYS A 34 12.07 -5.06 15.87
CA LYS A 34 13.51 -5.31 15.67
C LYS A 34 14.38 -4.08 15.91
N VAL A 35 13.93 -2.92 15.50
CA VAL A 35 14.69 -1.66 15.62
C VAL A 35 14.32 -0.93 16.90
N LYS A 36 13.05 -0.65 17.12
CA LYS A 36 12.57 0.02 18.34
C LYS A 36 12.58 -0.91 19.57
N LYS A 37 12.66 -2.24 19.36
CA LYS A 37 12.63 -3.24 20.45
C LYS A 37 11.35 -3.21 21.28
N VAL A 38 10.25 -2.79 20.67
CA VAL A 38 8.94 -2.71 21.30
C VAL A 38 8.09 -3.87 20.78
N PRO A 39 7.67 -4.81 21.66
CA PRO A 39 6.82 -5.92 21.27
C PRO A 39 5.41 -5.42 20.95
N VAL A 40 4.87 -5.77 19.78
CA VAL A 40 3.50 -5.45 19.42
C VAL A 40 2.57 -6.55 19.95
N LYS A 41 1.85 -6.26 21.05
CA LYS A 41 0.96 -7.19 21.71
C LYS A 41 -0.49 -6.98 21.24
N PRO A 42 -1.15 -8.01 20.65
CA PRO A 42 -2.58 -7.99 20.38
C PRO A 42 -3.42 -7.76 21.64
N ARG A 43 -4.56 -7.07 21.51
CA ARG A 43 -5.42 -6.69 22.62
C ARG A 43 -5.89 -7.86 23.51
N TYR A 44 -6.00 -9.05 22.97
CA TYR A 44 -6.41 -10.24 23.72
C TYR A 44 -5.28 -10.88 24.56
N GLU A 45 -4.02 -10.47 24.37
CA GLU A 45 -2.87 -11.02 25.09
C GLU A 45 -2.66 -10.38 26.47
N PHE A 46 -3.32 -9.27 26.75
CA PHE A 46 -3.15 -8.56 28.02
C PHE A 46 -4.45 -7.97 28.55
N THR A 47 -4.47 -7.72 29.85
CA THR A 47 -5.48 -6.92 30.53
C THR A 47 -4.85 -5.59 30.94
N ARG A 48 -5.50 -4.48 30.60
CA ARG A 48 -5.04 -3.12 30.92
C ARG A 48 -6.05 -2.47 31.85
N THR A 49 -5.58 -1.97 32.96
CA THR A 49 -6.36 -1.13 33.89
C THR A 49 -5.99 0.33 33.66
N VAL A 50 -7.00 1.17 33.49
CA VAL A 50 -6.83 2.61 33.25
C VAL A 50 -7.35 3.36 34.45
N GLY A 51 -6.56 4.29 34.97
CA GLY A 51 -6.94 5.17 36.08
C GLY A 51 -8.01 6.19 35.68
N ALA A 52 -8.50 6.96 36.64
CA ALA A 52 -9.50 8.01 36.43
C ALA A 52 -8.95 9.18 35.58
N ASP A 53 -7.66 9.33 35.51
CA ASP A 53 -6.89 10.30 34.71
C ASP A 53 -6.70 9.84 33.24
N GLY A 54 -7.11 8.61 32.90
CA GLY A 54 -6.92 8.03 31.59
C GLY A 54 -5.55 7.36 31.37
N GLU A 55 -4.67 7.43 32.36
CA GLU A 55 -3.36 6.77 32.28
C GLU A 55 -3.42 5.28 32.61
N THR A 56 -2.52 4.49 31.99
CA THR A 56 -2.41 3.06 32.26
C THR A 56 -1.77 2.86 33.62
N THR A 57 -2.50 2.21 34.54
CA THR A 57 -2.04 1.91 35.90
C THR A 57 -1.46 0.51 36.05
N ASP A 58 -1.94 -0.44 35.27
CA ASP A 58 -1.44 -1.81 35.29
C ASP A 58 -1.67 -2.52 33.96
N VAL A 59 -0.71 -3.38 33.58
CA VAL A 59 -0.81 -4.25 32.39
C VAL A 59 -0.35 -5.65 32.78
N SER A 60 -1.22 -6.61 32.65
CA SER A 60 -0.92 -8.01 32.98
C SER A 60 -1.20 -8.94 31.80
N ASP A 61 -0.31 -9.90 31.54
CA ASP A 61 -0.47 -10.86 30.45
C ASP A 61 -1.57 -11.88 30.77
N VAL A 62 -2.43 -12.15 29.79
CA VAL A 62 -3.49 -13.16 29.85
C VAL A 62 -2.88 -14.54 29.68
N LYS A 63 -3.18 -15.46 30.62
CA LYS A 63 -2.71 -16.85 30.60
C LYS A 63 -3.65 -17.75 29.81
N GLY A 64 -3.16 -18.87 29.28
CA GLY A 64 -4.02 -19.91 28.69
C GLY A 64 -4.38 -19.70 27.22
N LEU A 65 -3.62 -18.91 26.48
CA LEU A 65 -3.84 -18.61 25.05
C LEU A 65 -3.35 -19.71 24.08
N GLY A 66 -3.07 -20.92 24.58
CA GLY A 66 -2.53 -22.02 23.76
C GLY A 66 -3.41 -22.49 22.59
N HIS A 67 -4.67 -22.06 22.54
CA HIS A 67 -5.58 -22.29 21.42
C HIS A 67 -5.49 -21.24 20.30
N THR A 68 -4.73 -20.17 20.52
CA THR A 68 -4.57 -19.10 19.54
C THR A 68 -3.51 -19.50 18.50
N THR A 69 -3.87 -19.47 17.22
CA THR A 69 -2.93 -19.81 16.16
C THR A 69 -1.92 -18.69 15.90
N PRO A 70 -0.68 -19.01 15.51
CA PRO A 70 0.31 -17.99 15.12
C PRO A 70 -0.18 -17.07 14.00
N ALA A 71 -0.95 -17.60 13.04
CA ALA A 71 -1.52 -16.81 11.94
C ALA A 71 -2.52 -15.75 12.44
N TYR A 72 -3.38 -16.11 13.40
CA TYR A 72 -4.31 -15.16 14.00
C TYR A 72 -3.56 -14.09 14.81
N ARG A 73 -2.53 -14.50 15.56
CA ARG A 73 -1.67 -13.57 16.29
C ARG A 73 -1.03 -12.56 15.36
N LEU A 74 -0.39 -13.04 14.29
CA LEU A 74 0.24 -12.18 13.28
C LEU A 74 -0.77 -11.23 12.64
N HIS A 75 -1.98 -11.72 12.29
CA HIS A 75 -3.04 -10.88 11.74
C HIS A 75 -3.38 -9.72 12.68
N LYS A 76 -3.52 -9.99 13.98
CA LYS A 76 -3.81 -8.94 14.98
C LYS A 76 -2.63 -7.98 15.20
N GLN A 77 -1.40 -8.45 15.12
CA GLN A 77 -0.23 -7.57 15.13
C GLN A 77 -0.18 -6.67 13.89
N MET A 78 -0.53 -7.22 12.71
CA MET A 78 -0.62 -6.45 11.46
C MET A 78 -1.71 -5.37 11.52
N GLU A 79 -2.85 -5.62 12.18
CA GLU A 79 -3.88 -4.59 12.39
C GLU A 79 -3.34 -3.40 13.20
N ILE A 80 -2.59 -3.66 14.29
CA ILE A 80 -1.96 -2.61 15.09
C ILE A 80 -0.91 -1.85 14.27
N ALA A 81 -0.04 -2.58 13.56
CA ALA A 81 0.97 -1.97 12.70
C ALA A 81 0.36 -1.15 11.55
N ALA A 82 -0.80 -1.56 11.02
CA ALA A 82 -1.54 -0.80 10.03
C ALA A 82 -2.05 0.52 10.61
N ASP A 83 -2.56 0.52 11.83
CA ASP A 83 -3.03 1.73 12.51
C ASP A 83 -1.87 2.69 12.78
N VAL A 84 -0.72 2.20 13.28
CA VAL A 84 0.52 2.99 13.41
C VAL A 84 0.91 3.63 12.08
N LYS A 85 0.91 2.85 11.01
CA LYS A 85 1.24 3.32 9.66
C LYS A 85 0.28 4.41 9.18
N GLU A 86 -1.02 4.17 9.27
CA GLU A 86 -2.06 5.06 8.75
C GLU A 86 -2.13 6.38 9.53
N THR A 87 -1.84 6.32 10.82
CA THR A 87 -1.89 7.51 11.71
C THR A 87 -0.62 8.35 11.63
N SER A 88 0.54 7.70 11.60
CA SER A 88 1.83 8.38 11.80
C SER A 88 2.61 8.63 10.52
N CYS A 89 2.51 7.75 9.51
CA CYS A 89 3.33 7.84 8.31
C CYS A 89 2.79 8.84 7.28
N ARG A 90 3.72 9.45 6.56
CA ARG A 90 3.44 10.38 5.46
C ARG A 90 4.56 10.38 4.43
N VAL A 91 4.23 10.66 3.18
CA VAL A 91 5.21 10.74 2.10
C VAL A 91 5.92 12.10 2.14
N SER A 92 7.23 12.09 1.90
CA SER A 92 8.03 13.29 1.71
C SER A 92 7.76 13.92 0.35
N ASP A 93 7.77 15.25 0.27
CA ASP A 93 7.58 16.01 -0.98
C ASP A 93 8.71 15.75 -1.99
N LYS A 94 9.89 15.37 -1.51
CA LYS A 94 11.08 15.04 -2.31
C LYS A 94 11.61 13.67 -1.90
N LYS A 95 12.53 13.12 -2.71
CA LYS A 95 13.27 11.92 -2.34
C LYS A 95 13.83 12.08 -0.92
N PHE A 96 13.57 11.08 -0.08
CA PHE A 96 13.99 11.11 1.31
C PHE A 96 15.51 11.20 1.43
N ASN A 97 15.99 12.10 2.30
CA ASN A 97 17.39 12.25 2.65
C ASN A 97 17.51 12.38 4.18
N ASP A 98 18.31 11.55 4.81
CA ASP A 98 18.51 11.55 6.27
C ASP A 98 18.93 12.92 6.83
N ALA A 99 19.70 13.70 6.07
CA ALA A 99 20.16 15.02 6.49
C ALA A 99 19.01 16.02 6.67
N ASP A 100 18.03 16.00 5.77
CA ASP A 100 16.90 16.92 5.78
C ASP A 100 15.90 16.57 6.90
N PHE A 101 15.85 15.31 7.31
CA PHE A 101 14.90 14.81 8.32
C PHE A 101 15.51 14.60 9.70
N LYS A 102 16.78 15.00 9.91
CA LYS A 102 17.49 14.83 11.19
C LYS A 102 16.80 15.53 12.37
N ASN A 103 16.15 16.66 12.13
CA ASN A 103 15.52 17.50 13.15
C ASN A 103 13.99 17.46 13.08
N VAL A 104 13.40 16.47 12.41
CA VAL A 104 11.94 16.34 12.36
C VAL A 104 11.42 15.97 13.76
N PRO A 105 10.39 16.69 14.26
CA PRO A 105 9.78 16.36 15.54
C PRO A 105 9.24 14.94 15.55
N SER A 106 9.49 14.19 16.62
CA SER A 106 8.87 12.91 16.84
C SER A 106 7.37 13.05 17.12
N VAL A 107 6.62 12.02 16.78
CA VAL A 107 5.21 11.89 17.12
C VAL A 107 5.08 10.65 18.01
N ALA A 108 4.48 10.84 19.16
CA ALA A 108 4.17 9.77 20.08
C ALA A 108 2.95 8.98 19.56
N TYR A 109 3.05 7.66 19.57
CA TYR A 109 1.95 6.75 19.31
C TYR A 109 1.81 5.79 20.49
N GLU A 110 0.61 5.72 21.07
CA GLU A 110 0.32 4.79 22.17
C GLU A 110 -0.22 3.47 21.62
N LEU A 111 0.51 2.38 21.88
CA LEU A 111 0.09 1.03 21.55
C LEU A 111 -1.08 0.57 22.46
N PRO A 112 -1.83 -0.47 22.07
CA PRO A 112 -3.00 -0.93 22.83
C PRO A 112 -2.70 -1.30 24.29
N ASP A 113 -1.46 -1.68 24.60
CA ASP A 113 -1.01 -2.00 25.96
C ASP A 113 -0.59 -0.77 26.78
N GLY A 114 -0.63 0.42 26.20
CA GLY A 114 -0.22 1.67 26.83
C GLY A 114 1.26 2.03 26.61
N THR A 115 2.03 1.19 25.93
CA THR A 115 3.40 1.51 25.54
C THR A 115 3.42 2.64 24.55
N VAL A 116 4.14 3.72 24.85
CA VAL A 116 4.31 4.86 23.94
C VAL A 116 5.54 4.67 23.08
N VAL A 117 5.39 4.79 21.78
CA VAL A 117 6.45 4.71 20.78
C VAL A 117 6.65 6.08 20.13
N GLU A 118 7.87 6.59 20.21
CA GLU A 118 8.26 7.81 19.52
C GLU A 118 8.72 7.50 18.10
N LEU A 119 8.05 8.10 17.13
CA LEU A 119 8.30 7.95 15.70
C LEU A 119 8.81 9.28 15.10
N GLY A 120 10.05 9.28 14.63
CA GLY A 120 10.72 10.44 14.03
C GLY A 120 10.78 10.38 12.49
N ALA A 121 11.99 10.35 11.94
CA ALA A 121 12.25 10.31 10.49
C ALA A 121 11.70 9.05 9.80
N GLU A 122 11.58 7.94 10.53
CA GLU A 122 11.01 6.69 10.01
C GLU A 122 9.60 6.82 9.48
N ARG A 123 8.82 7.79 9.96
CA ARG A 123 7.47 8.10 9.43
C ARG A 123 7.49 8.48 7.95
N PHE A 124 8.62 8.98 7.46
CA PHE A 124 8.84 9.33 6.06
C PHE A 124 9.60 8.24 5.31
N LYS A 125 10.56 7.57 5.99
CA LYS A 125 11.34 6.48 5.38
C LYS A 125 10.48 5.29 4.95
N ILE A 126 9.51 4.91 5.77
CA ILE A 126 8.67 3.74 5.47
C ILE A 126 7.84 3.94 4.21
N PRO A 127 7.08 5.03 4.01
CA PRO A 127 6.39 5.27 2.76
C PRO A 127 7.31 5.55 1.56
N GLU A 128 8.55 6.01 1.79
CA GLU A 128 9.54 6.19 0.72
C GLU A 128 9.81 4.91 -0.06
N LEU A 129 9.64 3.74 0.57
CA LEU A 129 9.74 2.43 -0.10
C LEU A 129 8.80 2.30 -1.31
N LEU A 130 7.70 3.04 -1.36
CA LEU A 130 6.82 3.07 -2.53
C LEU A 130 7.50 3.72 -3.76
N PHE A 131 8.47 4.58 -3.55
CA PHE A 131 9.18 5.32 -4.59
C PHE A 131 10.60 4.78 -4.82
N ASP A 132 11.27 4.40 -3.72
CA ASP A 132 12.61 3.85 -3.69
C ASP A 132 12.64 2.59 -2.80
N PRO A 133 12.39 1.41 -3.37
CA PRO A 133 12.38 0.16 -2.60
C PRO A 133 13.71 -0.16 -1.91
N ASP A 134 14.84 0.29 -2.46
CA ASP A 134 16.17 0.07 -1.90
C ASP A 134 16.38 0.86 -0.60
N ALA A 135 15.54 1.87 -0.33
CA ALA A 135 15.57 2.64 0.92
C ALA A 135 15.30 1.78 2.17
N VAL A 136 14.85 0.54 2.03
CA VAL A 136 14.63 -0.40 3.16
C VAL A 136 15.91 -0.62 3.97
N GLU A 137 17.08 -0.59 3.35
CA GLU A 137 18.37 -0.73 4.04
C GLU A 137 18.58 0.38 5.07
N SER A 138 18.10 1.60 4.79
CA SER A 138 18.22 2.76 5.67
C SER A 138 17.36 2.67 6.93
N LEU A 139 16.42 1.73 7.00
CA LEU A 139 15.58 1.49 8.18
C LEU A 139 16.32 0.74 9.30
N GLY A 140 17.50 0.18 9.02
CA GLY A 140 18.27 -0.59 10.01
C GLY A 140 17.66 -1.95 10.33
N LEU A 141 16.81 -2.48 9.45
CA LEU A 141 16.29 -3.83 9.58
C LEU A 141 17.35 -4.85 9.21
N PRO A 142 17.45 -5.99 9.95
CA PRO A 142 18.31 -7.09 9.55
C PRO A 142 17.93 -7.60 8.15
N ALA A 143 18.92 -7.97 7.33
CA ALA A 143 18.68 -8.46 5.97
C ALA A 143 17.75 -9.69 5.94
N SER A 144 17.78 -10.54 6.98
CA SER A 144 16.86 -11.67 7.13
C SER A 144 15.40 -11.29 7.34
N ASP A 145 15.16 -10.07 7.81
CA ASP A 145 13.82 -9.57 8.12
C ASP A 145 13.25 -8.69 6.99
N VAL A 146 14.08 -8.33 6.01
CA VAL A 146 13.63 -7.66 4.80
C VAL A 146 13.02 -8.72 3.87
N PRO A 147 11.73 -8.59 3.48
CA PRO A 147 11.15 -9.51 2.52
C PRO A 147 11.89 -9.44 1.18
N ASP A 148 12.18 -10.59 0.59
CA ASP A 148 12.72 -10.65 -0.79
C ASP A 148 11.59 -10.34 -1.78
N TRP A 149 11.21 -9.09 -1.82
CA TRP A 149 10.20 -8.62 -2.75
C TRP A 149 10.80 -8.49 -4.15
N ARG A 150 10.12 -9.12 -5.10
CA ARG A 150 10.49 -9.04 -6.53
C ARG A 150 9.25 -8.75 -7.36
N MET A 151 9.46 -8.20 -8.52
CA MET A 151 8.41 -8.12 -9.52
C MET A 151 7.98 -9.54 -9.94
N PRO A 152 6.76 -9.74 -10.48
CA PRO A 152 6.26 -11.07 -10.87
C PRO A 152 7.13 -11.80 -11.90
N ASP A 153 7.94 -11.07 -12.66
CA ASP A 153 8.91 -11.61 -13.63
C ASP A 153 10.27 -11.97 -12.99
N GLY A 154 10.40 -11.83 -11.66
CA GLY A 154 11.62 -12.07 -10.91
C GLY A 154 12.64 -10.91 -10.93
N SER A 155 12.35 -9.82 -11.63
CA SER A 155 13.22 -8.64 -11.66
C SER A 155 13.22 -7.89 -10.31
N PRO A 156 14.20 -7.03 -10.06
CA PRO A 156 14.23 -6.17 -8.88
C PRO A 156 12.94 -5.35 -8.75
N LEU A 157 12.57 -5.05 -7.51
CA LEU A 157 11.41 -4.24 -7.22
C LEU A 157 11.59 -2.82 -7.75
N LYS A 158 10.52 -2.26 -8.32
CA LYS A 158 10.50 -0.91 -8.89
C LYS A 158 9.61 0.01 -8.07
N GLY A 159 9.97 1.29 -8.03
CA GLY A 159 9.14 2.32 -7.43
C GLY A 159 7.89 2.65 -8.25
N LEU A 160 6.90 3.27 -7.61
CA LEU A 160 5.61 3.61 -8.21
C LEU A 160 5.73 4.39 -9.52
N ALA A 161 6.55 5.43 -9.55
CA ALA A 161 6.73 6.25 -10.76
C ALA A 161 7.33 5.44 -11.91
N GLU A 162 8.29 4.57 -11.62
CA GLU A 162 8.92 3.70 -12.62
C GLU A 162 7.92 2.69 -13.19
N ILE A 163 7.11 2.05 -12.34
CA ILE A 163 6.09 1.11 -12.78
C ILE A 163 5.04 1.80 -13.66
N ILE A 164 4.64 3.03 -13.34
CA ILE A 164 3.71 3.81 -14.17
C ILE A 164 4.33 4.10 -15.52
N LEU A 165 5.59 4.53 -15.56
CA LEU A 165 6.31 4.80 -16.82
C LEU A 165 6.42 3.54 -17.69
N ASP A 166 6.78 2.40 -17.11
CA ASP A 166 6.85 1.13 -17.81
C ASP A 166 5.50 0.72 -18.38
N THR A 167 4.43 0.88 -17.57
CA THR A 167 3.06 0.60 -17.99
C THR A 167 2.64 1.49 -19.17
N ILE A 168 2.93 2.79 -19.13
CA ILE A 168 2.62 3.73 -20.22
C ILE A 168 3.46 3.39 -21.46
N ASN A 169 4.74 3.07 -21.28
CA ASN A 169 5.65 2.73 -22.39
C ASN A 169 5.28 1.42 -23.07
N ALA A 170 4.60 0.51 -22.39
CA ALA A 170 4.05 -0.71 -22.97
C ALA A 170 2.82 -0.47 -23.88
N CYS A 171 2.24 0.75 -23.82
CA CYS A 171 1.12 1.15 -24.66
C CYS A 171 1.57 1.75 -25.99
N ASP A 172 0.63 1.82 -26.95
CA ASP A 172 0.86 2.47 -28.23
C ASP A 172 1.20 3.95 -28.05
N VAL A 173 2.06 4.47 -28.92
CA VAL A 173 2.64 5.84 -28.80
C VAL A 173 1.53 6.89 -28.74
N ASP A 174 0.48 6.72 -29.54
CA ASP A 174 -0.62 7.68 -29.65
C ASP A 174 -1.42 7.81 -28.33
N ALA A 175 -1.55 6.71 -27.56
CA ALA A 175 -2.27 6.70 -26.29
C ALA A 175 -1.44 7.26 -25.13
N ARG A 176 -0.11 7.27 -25.22
CA ARG A 176 0.76 7.61 -24.07
C ARG A 176 0.52 9.00 -23.52
N LYS A 177 0.30 9.98 -24.39
CA LYS A 177 0.04 11.37 -23.99
C LYS A 177 -1.21 11.48 -23.08
N ASP A 178 -2.27 10.79 -23.45
CA ASP A 178 -3.53 10.80 -22.70
C ASP A 178 -3.39 10.04 -21.38
N LEU A 179 -2.63 8.93 -21.37
CA LEU A 179 -2.34 8.16 -20.17
C LEU A 179 -1.54 8.98 -19.15
N PHE A 180 -0.56 9.78 -19.56
CA PHE A 180 0.13 10.71 -18.65
C PHE A 180 -0.79 11.77 -18.07
N GLY A 181 -1.74 12.25 -18.85
CA GLY A 181 -2.75 13.24 -18.44
C GLY A 181 -3.86 12.67 -17.56
N GLY A 182 -3.95 11.35 -17.45
CA GLY A 182 -5.05 10.62 -16.80
C GLY A 182 -4.62 9.61 -15.75
N VAL A 183 -3.52 9.82 -15.03
CA VAL A 183 -3.11 8.92 -13.95
C VAL A 183 -4.07 9.02 -12.77
N VAL A 184 -4.70 7.91 -12.40
CA VAL A 184 -5.64 7.84 -11.26
C VAL A 184 -5.04 6.97 -10.17
N VAL A 185 -5.00 7.48 -8.95
CA VAL A 185 -4.56 6.72 -7.76
C VAL A 185 -5.74 6.42 -6.84
N ALA A 186 -5.83 5.16 -6.45
CA ALA A 186 -6.92 4.62 -5.65
C ALA A 186 -6.42 3.59 -4.63
N GLY A 187 -7.31 3.18 -3.74
CA GLY A 187 -7.02 2.21 -2.68
C GLY A 187 -6.46 2.86 -1.42
N GLY A 188 -6.50 2.13 -0.30
CA GLY A 188 -6.08 2.62 1.02
C GLY A 188 -4.64 3.12 1.08
N GLY A 189 -3.70 2.46 0.37
CA GLY A 189 -2.29 2.88 0.29
C GLY A 189 -2.09 4.25 -0.37
N SER A 190 -3.05 4.73 -1.16
CA SER A 190 -2.98 6.06 -1.76
C SER A 190 -3.32 7.21 -0.79
N LEU A 191 -3.83 6.88 0.41
CA LEU A 191 -4.27 7.88 1.41
C LEU A 191 -3.12 8.54 2.16
N PHE A 192 -1.89 8.07 2.01
CA PHE A 192 -0.75 8.77 2.60
C PHE A 192 -0.74 10.25 2.19
N ALA A 193 -0.63 11.12 3.20
CA ALA A 193 -0.45 12.54 2.95
C ALA A 193 0.83 12.77 2.13
N GLY A 194 0.74 13.59 1.08
CA GLY A 194 1.87 13.89 0.18
C GLY A 194 2.07 12.90 -0.97
N LEU A 195 1.40 11.72 -0.98
CA LEU A 195 1.63 10.70 -2.01
C LEU A 195 1.29 11.18 -3.42
N ARG A 196 0.14 11.83 -3.59
CA ARG A 196 -0.29 12.32 -4.92
C ARG A 196 0.68 13.36 -5.46
N GLU A 197 1.04 14.32 -4.63
CA GLU A 197 1.93 15.44 -4.98
C GLU A 197 3.32 14.93 -5.34
N ARG A 198 3.86 14.02 -4.53
CA ARG A 198 5.16 13.40 -4.80
C ARG A 198 5.15 12.60 -6.10
N LEU A 199 4.11 11.79 -6.33
CA LEU A 199 3.98 10.99 -7.55
C LEU A 199 3.86 11.87 -8.79
N GLU A 200 3.09 12.97 -8.71
CA GLU A 200 2.92 13.91 -9.82
C GLU A 200 4.25 14.59 -10.16
N SER A 201 5.03 15.00 -9.16
CA SER A 201 6.37 15.58 -9.32
C SER A 201 7.34 14.59 -9.99
N GLU A 202 7.43 13.35 -9.48
CA GLU A 202 8.34 12.36 -10.04
C GLU A 202 7.98 11.94 -11.47
N LEU A 203 6.70 11.85 -11.77
CA LEU A 203 6.25 11.57 -13.14
C LEU A 203 6.53 12.75 -14.07
N HIS A 204 6.36 13.99 -13.59
CA HIS A 204 6.66 15.18 -14.35
C HIS A 204 8.15 15.25 -14.74
N ASP A 205 9.03 14.93 -13.79
CA ASP A 205 10.49 14.96 -14.01
C ASP A 205 10.97 13.90 -15.02
N ARG A 206 10.21 12.81 -15.16
CA ARG A 206 10.55 11.68 -16.03
C ARG A 206 9.74 11.64 -17.34
N ALA A 207 8.68 12.42 -17.43
CA ALA A 207 7.84 12.49 -18.63
C ALA A 207 8.54 13.25 -19.77
N PRO A 208 8.19 12.98 -21.05
CA PRO A 208 8.66 13.79 -22.16
C PRO A 208 8.26 15.27 -22.02
N THR A 209 9.12 16.20 -22.47
CA THR A 209 9.02 17.66 -22.25
C THR A 209 7.67 18.28 -22.68
N ASN A 210 7.00 17.68 -23.66
CA ASN A 210 5.75 18.21 -24.23
C ASN A 210 4.49 17.48 -23.74
N VAL A 211 4.60 16.70 -22.67
CA VAL A 211 3.49 15.91 -22.15
C VAL A 211 3.04 16.48 -20.82
N ARG A 212 1.74 16.75 -20.73
CA ARG A 212 1.14 17.15 -19.45
C ARG A 212 0.92 15.94 -18.58
N VAL A 213 1.52 15.95 -17.41
CA VAL A 213 1.23 14.95 -16.35
C VAL A 213 0.12 15.47 -15.44
N LYS A 214 -0.81 14.59 -15.09
CA LYS A 214 -1.83 14.88 -14.10
C LYS A 214 -2.15 13.63 -13.30
N VAL A 215 -1.95 13.71 -11.99
CA VAL A 215 -2.35 12.64 -11.04
C VAL A 215 -3.65 13.04 -10.34
N THR A 216 -4.67 12.22 -10.50
CA THR A 216 -5.99 12.42 -9.93
C THR A 216 -6.24 11.44 -8.80
N ALA A 217 -6.78 11.92 -7.69
CA ALA A 217 -7.22 11.12 -6.56
C ALA A 217 -8.55 11.67 -6.04
N SER A 218 -9.52 10.82 -5.71
CA SER A 218 -10.75 11.28 -5.08
C SER A 218 -10.45 12.02 -3.77
N VAL A 219 -11.10 13.16 -3.57
CA VAL A 219 -11.00 13.93 -2.33
C VAL A 219 -11.69 13.18 -1.18
N ASN A 220 -12.77 12.45 -1.50
CA ASN A 220 -13.45 11.60 -0.52
C ASN A 220 -12.59 10.37 -0.22
N THR A 221 -12.13 10.26 1.02
CA THR A 221 -11.25 9.19 1.48
C THR A 221 -11.91 7.81 1.38
N VAL A 222 -13.21 7.71 1.60
CA VAL A 222 -13.96 6.45 1.52
C VAL A 222 -14.07 6.00 0.06
N GLU A 223 -14.45 6.88 -0.85
CA GLU A 223 -14.46 6.59 -2.29
C GLU A 223 -13.08 6.18 -2.78
N ARG A 224 -12.05 6.91 -2.39
CA ARG A 224 -10.66 6.64 -2.76
C ARG A 224 -10.19 5.27 -2.26
N LYS A 225 -10.52 4.92 -1.01
CA LYS A 225 -10.18 3.63 -0.40
C LYS A 225 -10.88 2.46 -1.10
N PHE A 226 -12.15 2.63 -1.44
CA PHE A 226 -13.00 1.56 -1.97
C PHE A 226 -13.36 1.69 -3.46
N SER A 227 -12.68 2.57 -4.20
CA SER A 227 -13.00 2.87 -5.60
C SER A 227 -12.99 1.63 -6.51
N THR A 228 -12.12 0.66 -6.27
CA THR A 228 -12.09 -0.59 -7.03
C THR A 228 -13.37 -1.40 -6.82
N TRP A 229 -13.85 -1.51 -5.57
CA TRP A 229 -15.10 -2.18 -5.25
C TRP A 229 -16.31 -1.42 -5.83
N ILE A 230 -16.32 -0.09 -5.68
CA ILE A 230 -17.37 0.78 -6.23
C ILE A 230 -17.44 0.61 -7.76
N GLY A 231 -16.28 0.62 -8.44
CA GLY A 231 -16.22 0.41 -9.89
C GLY A 231 -16.75 -0.95 -10.32
N GLY A 232 -16.42 -2.01 -9.60
CA GLY A 232 -16.97 -3.35 -9.82
C GLY A 232 -18.49 -3.39 -9.62
N SER A 233 -19.00 -2.72 -8.59
CA SER A 233 -20.45 -2.61 -8.33
C SER A 233 -21.18 -1.85 -9.44
N ILE A 234 -20.58 -0.75 -9.93
CA ILE A 234 -21.14 0.01 -11.07
C ILE A 234 -21.19 -0.86 -12.31
N LEU A 235 -20.09 -1.54 -12.67
CA LEU A 235 -20.06 -2.44 -13.83
C LEU A 235 -21.09 -3.55 -13.71
N ALA A 236 -21.21 -4.18 -12.54
CA ALA A 236 -22.19 -5.24 -12.28
C ALA A 236 -23.65 -4.77 -12.39
N SER A 237 -23.90 -3.48 -12.22
CA SER A 237 -25.24 -2.87 -12.33
C SER A 237 -25.61 -2.50 -13.77
N LEU A 238 -24.67 -2.53 -14.72
CA LEU A 238 -24.97 -2.24 -16.12
C LEU A 238 -25.74 -3.39 -16.77
N GLY A 239 -26.73 -3.06 -17.60
CA GLY A 239 -27.51 -4.07 -18.35
C GLY A 239 -26.65 -4.95 -19.25
N SER A 240 -25.59 -4.41 -19.84
CA SER A 240 -24.60 -5.14 -20.64
C SER A 240 -23.78 -6.17 -19.84
N PHE A 241 -23.72 -6.06 -18.52
CA PHE A 241 -22.98 -7.00 -17.67
C PHE A 241 -23.50 -8.43 -17.77
N GLN A 242 -24.81 -8.60 -18.05
CA GLN A 242 -25.41 -9.92 -18.26
C GLN A 242 -24.74 -10.72 -19.40
N GLN A 243 -24.16 -10.03 -20.39
CA GLN A 243 -23.44 -10.66 -21.49
C GLN A 243 -22.01 -11.06 -21.13
N MET A 244 -21.51 -10.58 -20.00
CA MET A 244 -20.14 -10.87 -19.51
C MET A 244 -20.07 -12.12 -18.63
N TRP A 245 -21.21 -12.67 -18.21
CA TRP A 245 -21.25 -13.87 -17.40
C TRP A 245 -20.67 -15.08 -18.13
N LEU A 246 -20.01 -15.93 -17.38
CA LEU A 246 -19.63 -17.25 -17.84
C LEU A 246 -20.74 -18.24 -17.46
N SER A 247 -21.45 -18.75 -18.45
CA SER A 247 -22.50 -19.74 -18.23
C SER A 247 -21.89 -21.09 -17.87
N LYS A 248 -22.70 -21.96 -17.22
CA LYS A 248 -22.28 -23.33 -16.91
C LYS A 248 -21.93 -24.12 -18.19
N ALA A 249 -22.71 -23.95 -19.25
CA ALA A 249 -22.45 -24.61 -20.52
C ALA A 249 -21.12 -24.18 -21.15
N GLU A 250 -20.83 -22.87 -21.17
CA GLU A 250 -19.54 -22.35 -21.65
C GLU A 250 -18.36 -22.84 -20.79
N TYR A 251 -18.56 -22.97 -19.46
CA TYR A 251 -17.53 -23.52 -18.59
C TYR A 251 -17.29 -25.01 -18.86
N GLU A 252 -18.33 -25.79 -19.08
CA GLU A 252 -18.23 -27.22 -19.40
C GLU A 252 -17.57 -27.48 -20.77
N GLU A 253 -17.78 -26.56 -21.73
CA GLU A 253 -17.18 -26.66 -23.08
C GLU A 253 -15.74 -26.17 -23.13
N HIS A 254 -15.44 -25.01 -22.49
CA HIS A 254 -14.15 -24.34 -22.65
C HIS A 254 -13.27 -24.39 -21.42
N GLY A 255 -13.78 -24.83 -20.28
CA GLY A 255 -13.07 -24.91 -19.00
C GLY A 255 -12.75 -23.55 -18.37
N ALA A 256 -12.01 -23.57 -17.27
CA ALA A 256 -11.67 -22.37 -16.49
C ALA A 256 -10.85 -21.32 -17.26
N GLY A 257 -10.12 -21.73 -18.31
CA GLY A 257 -9.28 -20.82 -19.11
C GLY A 257 -10.06 -19.73 -19.84
N LEU A 258 -11.39 -19.91 -20.03
CA LEU A 258 -12.23 -18.91 -20.69
C LEU A 258 -12.30 -17.60 -19.89
N ILE A 259 -12.14 -17.65 -18.55
CA ILE A 259 -12.14 -16.44 -17.69
C ILE A 259 -11.08 -15.44 -18.13
N HIS A 260 -9.91 -15.89 -18.57
CA HIS A 260 -8.85 -15.00 -19.03
C HIS A 260 -9.13 -14.28 -20.36
N LYS A 261 -10.15 -14.73 -21.10
CA LYS A 261 -10.65 -14.05 -22.29
C LYS A 261 -11.75 -13.05 -21.96
N ARG A 262 -12.55 -13.34 -20.92
CA ARG A 262 -13.68 -12.50 -20.48
C ARG A 262 -13.25 -11.41 -19.50
N CYS A 263 -12.29 -11.71 -18.62
CA CYS A 263 -11.75 -10.78 -17.63
C CYS A 263 -10.24 -10.62 -17.88
N PRO A 264 -9.84 -9.67 -18.72
CA PRO A 264 -8.44 -9.43 -19.08
C PRO A 264 -7.61 -8.86 -17.93
#